data_c651333704260774409bfa5c4abe67d9
#
_entry.id   c651333704260774409bfa5c4abe67d9
#
_cell.length_a   1.000
_cell.length_b   1.000
_cell.length_c   1.000
_cell.angle_alpha   90.00
_cell.angle_beta   90.00
_cell.angle_gamma   90.00
#
_symmetry.space_group_name_H-M   'P 1'
#
loop_
_entity.id
_entity.type
_entity.pdbx_description
1 polymer ?
#
loop_
_entity_poly.entity_id
_entity_poly.type
_entity_poly.pdbx_seq_one_letter_code
_entity_poly.pdbx_strand_id
1 'polypeptide(L)'
;MLIVADENIPLLDAFFEGFGEIRRVPGRSIDRATVEQADVLLVRSVTNVNRALLEGSNVRFVGTCTIGTDHLDLDYFKQAGIQWSSAPGCNARGVVDYVLGSLQTLAEIEGADLKQRTYGIVGAGEVGGRLVKVLKGLGWNVLVCDPPRQITEGSDYVSLQQIIEQCDVISLHTPLIKSGNGSTWHLFDRQRLAQLKPGTWLINASRGAVVDNAALREVLLAREDLQAVLDVWEGEPEVDVDLADLCVLATPHIAGYSLDGKQRGTAQIYQALCAHLGQEPSIHLSDLLPAPWLAEMHLNATTDPAWALATLCRSVYDPRRDDADFRRSLVGTVQEQRQAFDLLRKHYPERREIDGLKVRIKGESAVLSQIVTALGAEHL
;
A
#
# COMPACT_ATOMS: atom_id res chain seq x y z
N MET A 1 -11.07 -22.76 21.35
CA MET A 1 -9.77 -22.64 20.67
C MET A 1 -8.87 -21.66 21.41
N LEU A 2 -7.55 -21.84 21.30
CA LEU A 2 -6.59 -20.83 21.74
C LEU A 2 -6.05 -20.10 20.49
N ILE A 3 -6.26 -18.78 20.45
CA ILE A 3 -5.79 -17.90 19.38
C ILE A 3 -4.63 -17.09 19.92
N VAL A 4 -3.44 -17.25 19.33
CA VAL A 4 -2.31 -16.35 19.58
C VAL A 4 -2.31 -15.28 18.50
N ALA A 5 -2.24 -14.01 18.91
CA ALA A 5 -2.38 -12.90 17.96
C ALA A 5 -1.38 -11.76 18.25
N ASP A 6 -0.88 -11.12 17.20
CA ASP A 6 -0.17 -9.84 17.31
C ASP A 6 -1.09 -8.80 17.98
N GLU A 7 -0.63 -8.23 19.09
CA GLU A 7 -1.38 -7.25 19.91
C GLU A 7 -1.88 -6.03 19.14
N ASN A 8 -1.27 -5.71 18.02
CA ASN A 8 -1.57 -4.54 17.19
C ASN A 8 -2.55 -4.86 16.03
N ILE A 9 -3.17 -6.04 16.00
CA ILE A 9 -4.25 -6.34 15.05
C ILE A 9 -5.51 -5.58 15.53
N PRO A 10 -6.06 -4.67 14.69
CA PRO A 10 -7.24 -3.91 15.09
C PRO A 10 -8.49 -4.79 15.14
N LEU A 11 -9.48 -4.43 15.97
CA LEU A 11 -10.76 -5.12 16.11
C LEU A 11 -10.63 -6.63 16.41
N LEU A 12 -9.53 -7.04 17.04
CA LEU A 12 -9.23 -8.45 17.30
C LEU A 12 -10.34 -9.13 18.12
N ASP A 13 -10.79 -8.51 19.23
CA ASP A 13 -11.85 -9.08 20.05
C ASP A 13 -13.17 -9.10 19.29
N ALA A 14 -13.53 -7.99 18.66
CA ALA A 14 -14.80 -7.88 17.95
C ALA A 14 -15.00 -9.00 16.91
N PHE A 15 -13.91 -9.44 16.24
CA PHE A 15 -13.99 -10.51 15.25
C PHE A 15 -13.74 -11.90 15.81
N PHE A 16 -12.88 -12.07 16.82
CA PHE A 16 -12.36 -13.41 17.14
C PHE A 16 -12.72 -13.92 18.55
N GLU A 17 -13.26 -13.10 19.47
CA GLU A 17 -13.62 -13.56 20.82
C GLU A 17 -14.63 -14.72 20.82
N GLY A 18 -15.54 -14.77 19.83
CA GLY A 18 -16.51 -15.84 19.67
C GLY A 18 -15.91 -17.22 19.38
N PHE A 19 -14.64 -17.33 18.99
CA PHE A 19 -13.96 -18.59 18.71
C PHE A 19 -13.21 -19.17 19.91
N GLY A 20 -12.92 -18.40 20.94
CA GLY A 20 -12.27 -18.87 22.15
C GLY A 20 -11.34 -17.86 22.81
N GLU A 21 -10.32 -18.37 23.53
CA GLU A 21 -9.36 -17.53 24.25
C GLU A 21 -8.40 -16.84 23.26
N ILE A 22 -8.23 -15.52 23.45
CA ILE A 22 -7.28 -14.71 22.67
C ILE A 22 -6.10 -14.32 23.55
N ARG A 23 -4.89 -14.77 23.16
CA ARG A 23 -3.62 -14.38 23.79
C ARG A 23 -2.89 -13.37 22.90
N ARG A 24 -2.82 -12.12 23.37
CA ARG A 24 -2.11 -11.04 22.68
C ARG A 24 -0.63 -11.05 23.02
N VAL A 25 0.21 -10.94 21.99
CA VAL A 25 1.67 -10.91 22.12
C VAL A 25 2.23 -9.84 21.17
N PRO A 26 3.24 -9.06 21.58
CA PRO A 26 3.94 -8.21 20.63
C PRO A 26 4.46 -9.04 19.43
N GLY A 27 4.14 -8.65 18.20
CA GLY A 27 4.40 -9.48 17.02
C GLY A 27 5.85 -9.94 16.87
N ARG A 28 6.83 -9.08 17.23
CA ARG A 28 8.26 -9.44 17.21
C ARG A 28 8.69 -10.41 18.36
N SER A 29 7.82 -10.60 19.35
CA SER A 29 8.06 -11.47 20.52
C SER A 29 7.32 -12.80 20.44
N ILE A 30 6.60 -13.06 19.34
CA ILE A 30 5.96 -14.35 19.11
C ILE A 30 7.06 -15.40 18.86
N ASP A 31 7.19 -16.32 19.76
CA ASP A 31 8.18 -17.42 19.74
C ASP A 31 7.52 -18.80 19.82
N ARG A 32 8.34 -19.86 19.76
CA ARG A 32 7.87 -21.23 19.78
C ARG A 32 7.07 -21.58 21.05
N ALA A 33 7.50 -21.11 22.21
CA ALA A 33 6.82 -21.37 23.47
C ALA A 33 5.43 -20.73 23.48
N THR A 34 5.30 -19.55 22.90
CA THR A 34 4.04 -18.80 22.79
C THR A 34 3.00 -19.54 21.94
N VAL A 35 3.43 -20.19 20.84
CA VAL A 35 2.52 -20.81 19.86
C VAL A 35 2.29 -22.30 20.08
N GLU A 36 3.01 -22.93 20.99
CA GLU A 36 3.00 -24.40 21.21
C GLU A 36 1.58 -24.98 21.35
N GLN A 37 0.74 -24.34 22.15
CA GLN A 37 -0.62 -24.78 22.42
C GLN A 37 -1.70 -24.03 21.60
N ALA A 38 -1.28 -23.15 20.69
CA ALA A 38 -2.20 -22.36 19.89
C ALA A 38 -2.85 -23.21 18.79
N ASP A 39 -4.15 -23.06 18.58
CA ASP A 39 -4.88 -23.64 17.45
C ASP A 39 -4.79 -22.72 16.22
N VAL A 40 -4.79 -21.40 16.46
CA VAL A 40 -4.78 -20.35 15.44
C VAL A 40 -3.69 -19.36 15.77
N LEU A 41 -2.93 -18.96 14.75
CA LEU A 41 -1.95 -17.88 14.83
C LEU A 41 -2.34 -16.72 13.91
N LEU A 42 -2.54 -15.54 14.49
CA LEU A 42 -2.85 -14.31 13.75
C LEU A 42 -1.68 -13.34 13.83
N VAL A 43 -1.14 -12.95 12.68
CA VAL A 43 0.07 -12.12 12.60
C VAL A 43 -0.11 -10.90 11.70
N ARG A 44 0.88 -10.02 11.76
CA ARG A 44 1.17 -8.99 10.77
C ARG A 44 2.56 -9.24 10.19
N SER A 45 3.00 -8.38 9.28
CA SER A 45 4.28 -8.53 8.54
C SER A 45 5.57 -8.54 9.38
N VAL A 46 5.48 -8.27 10.69
CA VAL A 46 6.64 -8.20 11.60
C VAL A 46 7.02 -9.54 12.23
N THR A 47 6.20 -10.58 12.04
CA THR A 47 6.42 -11.93 12.61
C THR A 47 6.80 -12.88 11.50
N ASN A 48 8.02 -13.42 11.53
CA ASN A 48 8.41 -14.48 10.60
C ASN A 48 7.80 -15.82 11.02
N VAL A 49 6.91 -16.36 10.21
CA VAL A 49 6.21 -17.63 10.49
C VAL A 49 6.77 -18.72 9.61
N ASN A 50 7.60 -19.56 10.20
CA ASN A 50 8.35 -20.61 9.52
C ASN A 50 8.37 -21.92 10.31
N ARG A 51 9.05 -22.93 9.79
CA ARG A 51 9.23 -24.23 10.45
C ARG A 51 9.74 -24.10 11.88
N ALA A 52 10.76 -23.26 12.13
CA ALA A 52 11.36 -23.11 13.45
C ALA A 52 10.36 -22.60 14.49
N LEU A 53 9.41 -21.76 14.07
CA LEU A 53 8.34 -21.27 14.95
C LEU A 53 7.25 -22.31 15.20
N LEU A 54 6.80 -23.02 14.17
CA LEU A 54 5.57 -23.82 14.22
C LEU A 54 5.77 -25.33 14.38
N GLU A 55 6.99 -25.85 14.20
CA GLU A 55 7.22 -27.30 14.29
C GLU A 55 6.93 -27.83 15.71
N GLY A 56 5.98 -28.77 15.78
CA GLY A 56 5.52 -29.35 17.05
C GLY A 56 4.42 -28.55 17.76
N SER A 57 3.93 -27.42 17.18
CA SER A 57 2.79 -26.68 17.70
C SER A 57 1.46 -27.32 17.28
N ASN A 58 0.38 -26.90 17.95
CA ASN A 58 -1.00 -27.30 17.60
C ASN A 58 -1.62 -26.45 16.48
N VAL A 59 -0.91 -25.45 15.94
CA VAL A 59 -1.44 -24.50 14.97
C VAL A 59 -1.94 -25.20 13.70
N ARG A 60 -3.20 -24.96 13.34
CA ARG A 60 -3.85 -25.46 12.13
C ARG A 60 -4.20 -24.37 11.14
N PHE A 61 -4.29 -23.13 11.59
CA PHE A 61 -4.60 -21.99 10.75
C PHE A 61 -3.65 -20.83 11.09
N VAL A 62 -3.07 -20.22 10.04
CA VAL A 62 -2.28 -19.00 10.13
C VAL A 62 -2.96 -17.90 9.32
N GLY A 63 -3.32 -16.79 9.96
CA GLY A 63 -3.87 -15.61 9.31
C GLY A 63 -2.89 -14.44 9.38
N THR A 64 -2.52 -13.85 8.24
CA THR A 64 -1.81 -12.56 8.25
C THR A 64 -2.74 -11.43 7.86
N CYS A 65 -2.98 -10.48 8.78
CA CYS A 65 -3.84 -9.31 8.56
C CYS A 65 -3.16 -8.26 7.65
N THR A 66 -2.32 -8.71 6.70
CA THR A 66 -1.59 -7.92 5.72
C THR A 66 -1.67 -8.56 4.34
N ILE A 67 -1.34 -7.80 3.29
CA ILE A 67 -1.38 -8.30 1.91
C ILE A 67 -0.20 -9.25 1.64
N GLY A 68 1.03 -8.78 1.97
CA GLY A 68 2.27 -9.51 1.67
C GLY A 68 2.42 -10.77 2.51
N THR A 69 3.02 -11.78 1.90
CA THR A 69 3.30 -13.08 2.53
C THR A 69 4.79 -13.37 2.65
N ASP A 70 5.64 -12.36 2.44
CA ASP A 70 7.11 -12.48 2.44
C ASP A 70 7.68 -13.03 3.76
N HIS A 71 6.91 -12.90 4.86
CA HIS A 71 7.23 -13.38 6.21
C HIS A 71 6.65 -14.77 6.53
N LEU A 72 5.99 -15.43 5.56
CA LEU A 72 5.37 -16.76 5.73
C LEU A 72 6.13 -17.82 4.91
N ASP A 73 6.47 -18.93 5.54
CA ASP A 73 7.04 -20.11 4.87
C ASP A 73 5.91 -20.99 4.32
N LEU A 74 5.41 -20.62 3.14
CA LEU A 74 4.27 -21.29 2.51
C LEU A 74 4.59 -22.74 2.10
N ASP A 75 5.85 -23.04 1.78
CA ASP A 75 6.29 -24.41 1.46
C ASP A 75 6.20 -25.30 2.70
N TYR A 76 6.61 -24.78 3.85
CA TYR A 76 6.44 -25.48 5.11
C TYR A 76 4.95 -25.66 5.47
N PHE A 77 4.10 -24.65 5.29
CA PHE A 77 2.67 -24.78 5.57
C PHE A 77 2.02 -25.88 4.75
N LYS A 78 2.38 -25.96 3.46
CA LYS A 78 1.92 -27.05 2.58
C LYS A 78 2.36 -28.42 3.08
N GLN A 79 3.62 -28.57 3.51
CA GLN A 79 4.17 -29.82 4.03
C GLN A 79 3.50 -30.23 5.35
N ALA A 80 3.25 -29.28 6.24
CA ALA A 80 2.67 -29.49 7.56
C ALA A 80 1.12 -29.58 7.56
N GLY A 81 0.46 -29.33 6.44
CA GLY A 81 -1.00 -29.29 6.34
C GLY A 81 -1.63 -28.11 7.06
N ILE A 82 -0.88 -27.02 7.27
CA ILE A 82 -1.36 -25.80 7.91
C ILE A 82 -2.11 -24.98 6.87
N GLN A 83 -3.38 -24.66 7.16
CA GLN A 83 -4.15 -23.73 6.34
C GLN A 83 -3.72 -22.30 6.64
N TRP A 84 -3.75 -21.44 5.63
CA TRP A 84 -3.39 -20.05 5.81
C TRP A 84 -4.21 -19.11 4.95
N SER A 85 -4.26 -17.83 5.36
CA SER A 85 -4.84 -16.75 4.55
C SER A 85 -4.04 -15.46 4.76
N SER A 86 -3.99 -14.66 3.70
CA SER A 86 -3.59 -13.24 3.76
C SER A 86 -4.80 -12.36 3.48
N ALA A 87 -4.61 -11.05 3.49
CA ALA A 87 -5.65 -10.07 3.25
C ALA A 87 -5.41 -9.30 1.93
N PRO A 88 -5.54 -9.94 0.75
CA PRO A 88 -5.26 -9.31 -0.53
C PRO A 88 -6.17 -8.10 -0.76
N GLY A 89 -5.58 -6.99 -1.23
CA GLY A 89 -6.30 -5.77 -1.56
C GLY A 89 -6.85 -4.98 -0.35
N CYS A 90 -6.66 -5.43 0.90
CA CYS A 90 -7.25 -4.77 2.07
C CYS A 90 -6.86 -3.29 2.20
N ASN A 91 -5.63 -2.93 1.90
CA ASN A 91 -5.11 -1.56 1.96
C ASN A 91 -4.92 -0.90 0.59
N ALA A 92 -5.38 -1.53 -0.49
CA ALA A 92 -5.12 -1.05 -1.86
C ALA A 92 -5.64 0.37 -2.08
N ARG A 93 -6.79 0.73 -1.48
CA ARG A 93 -7.34 2.09 -1.56
C ARG A 93 -6.42 3.10 -0.90
N GLY A 94 -5.91 2.82 0.27
CA GLY A 94 -4.96 3.69 0.96
C GLY A 94 -3.71 3.99 0.12
N VAL A 95 -3.17 2.98 -0.59
CA VAL A 95 -2.04 3.20 -1.50
C VAL A 95 -2.43 4.07 -2.70
N VAL A 96 -3.63 3.88 -3.26
CA VAL A 96 -4.14 4.75 -4.34
C VAL A 96 -4.25 6.20 -3.88
N ASP A 97 -4.79 6.45 -2.67
CA ASP A 97 -4.88 7.79 -2.09
C ASP A 97 -3.50 8.40 -1.85
N TYR A 98 -2.51 7.59 -1.44
CA TYR A 98 -1.11 8.01 -1.34
C TYR A 98 -0.54 8.46 -2.69
N VAL A 99 -0.73 7.67 -3.75
CA VAL A 99 -0.25 8.02 -5.09
C VAL A 99 -0.93 9.29 -5.59
N LEU A 100 -2.26 9.41 -5.43
CA LEU A 100 -3.00 10.62 -5.82
C LEU A 100 -2.50 11.86 -5.08
N GLY A 101 -2.28 11.78 -3.76
CA GLY A 101 -1.72 12.87 -2.96
C GLY A 101 -0.29 13.24 -3.39
N SER A 102 0.51 12.23 -3.76
CA SER A 102 1.87 12.43 -4.28
C SER A 102 1.85 13.13 -5.65
N LEU A 103 0.95 12.73 -6.55
CA LEU A 103 0.76 13.39 -7.85
C LEU A 103 0.36 14.86 -7.68
N GLN A 104 -0.54 15.17 -6.74
CA GLN A 104 -0.92 16.55 -6.45
C GLN A 104 0.25 17.38 -5.92
N THR A 105 1.11 16.77 -5.10
CA THR A 105 2.32 17.44 -4.57
C THR A 105 3.33 17.72 -5.66
N LEU A 106 3.63 16.72 -6.50
CA LEU A 106 4.53 16.87 -7.64
C LEU A 106 4.04 17.93 -8.64
N ALA A 107 2.74 17.89 -8.96
CA ALA A 107 2.13 18.88 -9.88
C ALA A 107 2.23 20.31 -9.35
N GLU A 108 2.05 20.50 -8.04
CA GLU A 108 2.15 21.82 -7.40
C GLU A 108 3.59 22.35 -7.41
N ILE A 109 4.57 21.50 -7.15
CA ILE A 109 5.99 21.87 -7.17
C ILE A 109 6.46 22.20 -8.57
N GLU A 110 6.09 21.40 -9.56
CA GLU A 110 6.54 21.53 -10.95
C GLU A 110 5.66 22.51 -11.79
N GLY A 111 4.53 22.98 -11.23
CA GLY A 111 3.54 23.74 -12.00
C GLY A 111 2.92 22.95 -13.15
N ALA A 112 2.79 21.62 -13.01
CA ALA A 112 2.43 20.71 -14.08
C ALA A 112 0.91 20.46 -14.12
N ASP A 113 0.34 20.36 -15.35
CA ASP A 113 -1.01 19.87 -15.54
C ASP A 113 -1.05 18.34 -15.58
N LEU A 114 -1.62 17.72 -14.56
CA LEU A 114 -1.73 16.27 -14.43
C LEU A 114 -2.48 15.61 -15.61
N LYS A 115 -3.43 16.31 -16.22
CA LYS A 115 -4.21 15.80 -17.35
C LYS A 115 -3.38 15.63 -18.62
N GLN A 116 -2.30 16.39 -18.76
CA GLN A 116 -1.43 16.35 -19.95
C GLN A 116 -0.32 15.30 -19.85
N ARG A 117 -0.19 14.61 -18.69
CA ARG A 117 0.84 13.60 -18.49
C ARG A 117 0.37 12.22 -18.90
N THR A 118 1.32 11.39 -19.34
CA THR A 118 1.12 9.95 -19.61
C THR A 118 1.59 9.15 -18.40
N TYR A 119 0.72 8.29 -17.89
CA TYR A 119 0.94 7.50 -16.68
C TYR A 119 1.29 6.06 -17.03
N GLY A 120 2.42 5.57 -16.55
CA GLY A 120 2.85 4.18 -16.65
C GLY A 120 2.62 3.43 -15.33
N ILE A 121 1.75 2.45 -15.33
CA ILE A 121 1.49 1.61 -14.17
C ILE A 121 2.16 0.26 -14.37
N VAL A 122 3.12 -0.06 -13.50
CA VAL A 122 3.87 -1.32 -13.52
C VAL A 122 3.35 -2.23 -12.43
N GLY A 123 2.70 -3.32 -12.84
CA GLY A 123 1.90 -4.19 -11.97
C GLY A 123 0.44 -3.73 -11.88
N ALA A 124 -0.50 -4.54 -12.37
CA ALA A 124 -1.93 -4.24 -12.41
C ALA A 124 -2.76 -5.14 -11.45
N GLY A 125 -2.16 -5.53 -10.33
CA GLY A 125 -2.82 -6.27 -9.26
C GLY A 125 -3.86 -5.43 -8.51
N GLU A 126 -4.07 -5.73 -7.22
CA GLU A 126 -5.08 -5.05 -6.38
C GLU A 126 -4.88 -3.53 -6.31
N VAL A 127 -3.65 -3.06 -6.16
CA VAL A 127 -3.33 -1.64 -6.09
C VAL A 127 -3.30 -1.01 -7.48
N GLY A 128 -2.41 -1.51 -8.36
CA GLY A 128 -2.21 -0.92 -9.69
C GLY A 128 -3.46 -0.95 -10.55
N GLY A 129 -4.23 -2.06 -10.52
CA GLY A 129 -5.51 -2.15 -11.25
C GLY A 129 -6.54 -1.12 -10.75
N ARG A 130 -6.61 -0.86 -9.43
CA ARG A 130 -7.46 0.17 -8.85
C ARG A 130 -7.00 1.58 -9.25
N LEU A 131 -5.68 1.83 -9.22
CA LEU A 131 -5.11 3.11 -9.68
C LEU A 131 -5.41 3.36 -11.16
N VAL A 132 -5.22 2.35 -12.02
CA VAL A 132 -5.59 2.42 -13.46
C VAL A 132 -7.05 2.82 -13.64
N LYS A 133 -7.97 2.21 -12.87
CA LYS A 133 -9.39 2.54 -12.91
C LYS A 133 -9.65 4.01 -12.55
N VAL A 134 -9.01 4.52 -11.51
CA VAL A 134 -9.15 5.91 -11.08
C VAL A 134 -8.61 6.88 -12.15
N LEU A 135 -7.38 6.66 -12.63
CA LEU A 135 -6.75 7.55 -13.60
C LEU A 135 -7.50 7.57 -14.95
N LYS A 136 -7.93 6.39 -15.44
CA LYS A 136 -8.78 6.30 -16.64
C LYS A 136 -10.14 6.96 -16.41
N GLY A 137 -10.73 6.81 -15.22
CA GLY A 137 -11.98 7.50 -14.84
C GLY A 137 -11.87 9.03 -14.86
N LEU A 138 -10.69 9.57 -14.50
CA LEU A 138 -10.36 10.99 -14.62
C LEU A 138 -10.12 11.43 -16.07
N GLY A 139 -10.12 10.49 -17.04
CA GLY A 139 -9.84 10.75 -18.44
C GLY A 139 -8.36 10.94 -18.76
N TRP A 140 -7.45 10.44 -17.93
CA TRP A 140 -6.01 10.56 -18.13
C TRP A 140 -5.46 9.44 -19.01
N ASN A 141 -4.32 9.69 -19.67
CA ASN A 141 -3.65 8.72 -20.52
C ASN A 141 -2.85 7.72 -19.68
N VAL A 142 -3.22 6.43 -19.71
CA VAL A 142 -2.63 5.38 -18.87
C VAL A 142 -2.16 4.22 -19.72
N LEU A 143 -0.88 3.89 -19.61
CA LEU A 143 -0.25 2.68 -20.11
C LEU A 143 -0.01 1.70 -18.94
N VAL A 144 -0.21 0.42 -19.18
CA VAL A 144 -0.12 -0.62 -18.14
C VAL A 144 0.87 -1.69 -18.56
N CYS A 145 1.82 -2.02 -17.68
CA CYS A 145 2.77 -3.11 -17.85
C CYS A 145 2.52 -4.16 -16.75
N ASP A 146 2.05 -5.33 -17.14
CA ASP A 146 1.89 -6.50 -16.26
C ASP A 146 2.06 -7.77 -17.11
N PRO A 147 3.29 -8.28 -17.28
CA PRO A 147 3.56 -9.43 -18.14
C PRO A 147 2.77 -10.69 -17.79
N PRO A 148 2.58 -11.08 -16.50
CA PRO A 148 1.72 -12.20 -16.15
C PRO A 148 0.28 -12.04 -16.63
N ARG A 149 -0.30 -10.85 -16.44
CA ARG A 149 -1.68 -10.57 -16.89
C ARG A 149 -1.78 -10.45 -18.41
N GLN A 150 -0.77 -9.92 -19.07
CA GLN A 150 -0.72 -9.88 -20.53
C GLN A 150 -0.87 -11.27 -21.15
N ILE A 151 -0.25 -12.30 -20.53
CA ILE A 151 -0.36 -13.69 -20.99
C ILE A 151 -1.79 -14.23 -20.85
N THR A 152 -2.49 -13.85 -19.77
CA THR A 152 -3.81 -14.41 -19.43
C THR A 152 -4.99 -13.59 -19.95
N GLU A 153 -4.83 -12.26 -20.08
CA GLU A 153 -5.92 -11.31 -20.36
C GLU A 153 -5.83 -10.66 -21.77
N GLY A 154 -4.65 -10.75 -22.45
CA GLY A 154 -4.48 -10.29 -23.83
C GLY A 154 -3.80 -8.94 -24.01
N SER A 155 -4.18 -8.15 -25.05
CA SER A 155 -3.34 -7.16 -25.72
C SER A 155 -3.29 -5.74 -25.11
N ASP A 156 -3.98 -5.46 -24.02
CA ASP A 156 -4.09 -4.09 -23.48
C ASP A 156 -2.89 -3.65 -22.63
N TYR A 157 -1.86 -4.50 -22.58
CA TYR A 157 -0.64 -4.26 -21.80
C TYR A 157 0.52 -3.91 -22.73
N VAL A 158 1.40 -3.03 -22.25
CA VAL A 158 2.62 -2.62 -22.94
C VAL A 158 3.86 -3.22 -22.27
N SER A 159 4.99 -3.22 -22.97
CA SER A 159 6.27 -3.64 -22.40
C SER A 159 6.78 -2.61 -21.38
N LEU A 160 7.66 -3.05 -20.45
CA LEU A 160 8.34 -2.15 -19.53
C LEU A 160 9.16 -1.09 -20.28
N GLN A 161 9.77 -1.45 -21.42
CA GLN A 161 10.53 -0.52 -22.25
C GLN A 161 9.64 0.61 -22.78
N GLN A 162 8.43 0.30 -23.22
CA GLN A 162 7.45 1.32 -23.65
C GLN A 162 7.04 2.24 -22.48
N ILE A 163 6.89 1.72 -21.26
CA ILE A 163 6.66 2.54 -20.06
C ILE A 163 7.80 3.54 -19.87
N ILE A 164 9.05 3.07 -19.90
CA ILE A 164 10.24 3.90 -19.71
C ILE A 164 10.36 5.01 -20.77
N GLU A 165 10.05 4.69 -22.02
CA GLU A 165 10.20 5.61 -23.14
C GLU A 165 9.05 6.63 -23.28
N GLN A 166 7.83 6.26 -22.86
CA GLN A 166 6.63 7.04 -23.21
C GLN A 166 5.99 7.76 -22.02
N CYS A 167 6.20 7.27 -20.79
CA CYS A 167 5.48 7.79 -19.63
C CYS A 167 6.20 8.96 -18.97
N ASP A 168 5.42 9.95 -18.57
CA ASP A 168 5.86 11.10 -17.78
C ASP A 168 5.82 10.80 -16.26
N VAL A 169 4.99 9.84 -15.87
CA VAL A 169 4.84 9.36 -14.50
C VAL A 169 4.87 7.84 -14.52
N ILE A 170 5.70 7.22 -13.68
CA ILE A 170 5.79 5.78 -13.54
C ILE A 170 5.52 5.41 -12.10
N SER A 171 4.49 4.59 -11.86
CA SER A 171 4.12 4.11 -10.52
C SER A 171 4.22 2.59 -10.44
N LEU A 172 4.94 2.10 -9.42
CA LEU A 172 5.30 0.70 -9.25
C LEU A 172 4.39 0.02 -8.22
N HIS A 173 3.77 -1.09 -8.62
CA HIS A 173 2.82 -1.86 -7.82
C HIS A 173 3.02 -3.37 -7.96
N THR A 174 4.28 -3.80 -8.06
CA THR A 174 4.66 -5.21 -8.21
C THR A 174 4.99 -5.85 -6.87
N PRO A 175 4.78 -7.17 -6.68
CA PRO A 175 5.40 -7.91 -5.59
C PRO A 175 6.91 -7.95 -5.78
N LEU A 176 7.67 -8.28 -4.73
CA LEU A 176 9.10 -8.53 -4.83
C LEU A 176 9.35 -10.01 -5.13
N ILE A 177 9.77 -10.30 -6.35
CA ILE A 177 10.20 -11.64 -6.81
C ILE A 177 11.70 -11.57 -7.02
N LYS A 178 12.47 -12.30 -6.19
CA LYS A 178 13.94 -12.19 -6.15
C LYS A 178 14.65 -12.89 -7.29
N SER A 179 14.04 -13.90 -7.93
CA SER A 179 14.70 -14.70 -8.95
C SER A 179 13.70 -15.38 -9.89
N GLY A 180 14.20 -15.87 -11.03
CA GLY A 180 13.41 -16.58 -12.03
C GLY A 180 12.79 -15.68 -13.10
N ASN A 181 12.05 -16.31 -14.02
CA ASN A 181 11.29 -15.58 -15.04
C ASN A 181 10.22 -14.74 -14.37
N GLY A 182 10.29 -13.42 -14.53
CA GLY A 182 9.40 -12.47 -13.88
C GLY A 182 9.96 -11.87 -12.60
N SER A 183 11.29 -12.01 -12.35
CA SER A 183 11.95 -11.30 -11.25
C SER A 183 11.67 -9.81 -11.30
N THR A 184 11.30 -9.25 -10.14
CA THR A 184 11.08 -7.81 -9.94
C THR A 184 12.15 -7.19 -9.06
N TRP A 185 13.14 -7.98 -8.62
CA TRP A 185 14.33 -7.49 -7.93
C TRP A 185 15.11 -6.58 -8.86
N HIS A 186 15.37 -5.34 -8.43
CA HIS A 186 16.00 -4.30 -9.23
C HIS A 186 15.38 -4.20 -10.65
N LEU A 187 14.04 -4.31 -10.71
CA LEU A 187 13.31 -4.12 -11.96
C LEU A 187 13.64 -2.77 -12.59
N PHE A 188 13.89 -1.76 -11.76
CA PHE A 188 14.49 -0.49 -12.14
C PHE A 188 15.94 -0.47 -11.66
N ASP A 189 16.81 -1.06 -12.46
CA ASP A 189 18.26 -1.04 -12.31
C ASP A 189 18.85 0.27 -12.84
N ARG A 190 20.18 0.44 -12.70
CA ARG A 190 20.90 1.62 -13.18
C ARG A 190 20.64 1.90 -14.67
N GLN A 191 20.60 0.87 -15.51
CA GLN A 191 20.42 1.04 -16.96
C GLN A 191 19.03 1.61 -17.29
N ARG A 192 17.98 1.06 -16.69
CA ARG A 192 16.60 1.50 -16.89
C ARG A 192 16.34 2.86 -16.28
N LEU A 193 16.90 3.14 -15.09
CA LEU A 193 16.81 4.46 -14.45
C LEU A 193 17.47 5.55 -15.32
N ALA A 194 18.62 5.26 -15.93
CA ALA A 194 19.28 6.19 -16.84
C ALA A 194 18.51 6.46 -18.14
N GLN A 195 17.65 5.52 -18.58
CA GLN A 195 16.81 5.62 -19.77
C GLN A 195 15.48 6.34 -19.55
N LEU A 196 15.15 6.71 -18.31
CA LEU A 196 13.92 7.44 -18.02
C LEU A 196 13.84 8.72 -18.83
N LYS A 197 12.67 8.99 -19.38
CA LYS A 197 12.36 10.20 -20.14
C LYS A 197 12.67 11.46 -19.32
N PRO A 198 13.14 12.55 -19.93
CA PRO A 198 13.33 13.81 -19.21
C PRO A 198 12.06 14.27 -18.51
N GLY A 199 12.18 14.70 -17.24
CA GLY A 199 11.06 15.14 -16.40
C GLY A 199 10.16 14.02 -15.88
N THR A 200 10.62 12.75 -15.92
CA THR A 200 9.84 11.63 -15.39
C THR A 200 9.74 11.68 -13.87
N TRP A 201 8.54 11.40 -13.36
CA TRP A 201 8.26 11.15 -11.94
C TRP A 201 8.20 9.64 -11.69
N LEU A 202 9.05 9.15 -10.80
CA LEU A 202 9.07 7.73 -10.39
C LEU A 202 8.49 7.59 -8.98
N ILE A 203 7.43 6.80 -8.84
CA ILE A 203 6.74 6.55 -7.56
C ILE A 203 6.87 5.06 -7.22
N ASN A 204 7.46 4.76 -6.06
CA ASN A 204 7.52 3.38 -5.54
C ASN A 204 6.81 3.29 -4.18
N ALA A 205 5.62 2.72 -4.20
CA ALA A 205 4.82 2.37 -3.03
C ALA A 205 4.52 0.84 -3.00
N SER A 206 5.46 0.03 -3.53
CA SER A 206 5.32 -1.43 -3.60
C SER A 206 6.31 -2.16 -2.68
N ARG A 207 7.54 -2.36 -3.12
CA ARG A 207 8.66 -2.93 -2.35
C ARG A 207 9.96 -2.18 -2.68
N GLY A 208 10.79 -1.91 -1.68
CA GLY A 208 12.01 -1.11 -1.85
C GLY A 208 12.93 -1.65 -2.94
N ALA A 209 13.28 -2.93 -2.86
CA ALA A 209 14.20 -3.59 -3.80
C ALA A 209 13.62 -3.84 -5.21
N VAL A 210 12.44 -3.33 -5.55
CA VAL A 210 11.98 -3.22 -6.94
C VAL A 210 12.79 -2.16 -7.70
N VAL A 211 13.29 -1.18 -7.00
CA VAL A 211 14.23 -0.17 -7.50
C VAL A 211 15.58 -0.37 -6.82
N ASP A 212 16.66 -0.41 -7.58
CA ASP A 212 18.02 -0.33 -7.04
C ASP A 212 18.24 1.05 -6.42
N ASN A 213 18.16 1.12 -5.08
CA ASN A 213 18.19 2.39 -4.36
C ASN A 213 19.54 3.09 -4.50
N ALA A 214 20.65 2.35 -4.55
CA ALA A 214 21.97 2.92 -4.77
C ALA A 214 22.10 3.54 -6.18
N ALA A 215 21.60 2.83 -7.19
CA ALA A 215 21.57 3.33 -8.55
C ALA A 215 20.64 4.54 -8.70
N LEU A 216 19.46 4.52 -8.04
CA LEU A 216 18.52 5.65 -8.06
C LEU A 216 19.17 6.91 -7.47
N ARG A 217 19.87 6.79 -6.32
CA ARG A 217 20.59 7.92 -5.73
C ARG A 217 21.58 8.53 -6.70
N GLU A 218 22.41 7.71 -7.35
CA GLU A 218 23.39 8.21 -8.32
C GLU A 218 22.73 8.85 -9.55
N VAL A 219 21.62 8.29 -10.02
CA VAL A 219 20.88 8.85 -11.15
C VAL A 219 20.23 10.18 -10.78
N LEU A 220 19.62 10.31 -9.60
CA LEU A 220 19.02 11.57 -9.16
C LEU A 220 20.06 12.68 -8.96
N LEU A 221 21.26 12.34 -8.49
CA LEU A 221 22.38 13.30 -8.40
C LEU A 221 22.85 13.80 -9.78
N ALA A 222 22.74 12.95 -10.81
CA ALA A 222 23.16 13.29 -12.18
C ALA A 222 22.03 13.88 -13.04
N ARG A 223 20.78 13.67 -12.64
CA ARG A 223 19.57 13.98 -13.41
C ARG A 223 18.58 14.78 -12.53
N GLU A 224 18.82 16.06 -12.35
CA GLU A 224 17.97 16.98 -11.58
C GLU A 224 16.56 17.14 -12.17
N ASP A 225 16.37 16.73 -13.43
CA ASP A 225 15.09 16.74 -14.11
C ASP A 225 14.15 15.60 -13.67
N LEU A 226 14.65 14.57 -12.97
CA LEU A 226 13.86 13.46 -12.48
C LEU A 226 13.35 13.72 -11.06
N GLN A 227 12.13 13.26 -10.79
CA GLN A 227 11.54 13.36 -9.44
C GLN A 227 11.24 11.95 -8.91
N ALA A 228 11.52 11.71 -7.64
CA ALA A 228 11.24 10.44 -6.98
C ALA A 228 10.32 10.62 -5.78
N VAL A 229 9.41 9.65 -5.60
CA VAL A 229 8.58 9.48 -4.41
C VAL A 229 8.75 8.05 -3.93
N LEU A 230 9.26 7.88 -2.71
CA LEU A 230 9.51 6.56 -2.14
C LEU A 230 8.76 6.40 -0.80
N ASP A 231 7.89 5.39 -0.74
CA ASP A 231 7.29 4.92 0.50
C ASP A 231 8.03 3.70 1.07
N VAL A 232 8.77 3.00 0.20
CA VAL A 232 9.45 1.73 0.51
C VAL A 232 10.93 1.81 0.17
N TRP A 233 11.76 1.13 0.96
CA TRP A 233 13.22 1.26 0.92
C TRP A 233 13.91 -0.09 0.84
N GLU A 234 14.99 -0.16 0.11
CA GLU A 234 15.84 -1.34 0.15
C GLU A 234 16.59 -1.37 1.48
N GLY A 235 16.40 -2.45 2.24
CA GLY A 235 17.03 -2.60 3.57
C GLY A 235 16.26 -2.05 4.77
N GLU A 236 15.01 -1.56 4.56
CA GLU A 236 14.18 -1.07 5.68
C GLU A 236 14.14 -2.04 6.89
N PRO A 237 14.15 -1.54 8.11
CA PRO A 237 13.93 -0.16 8.55
C PRO A 237 15.17 0.76 8.49
N GLU A 238 16.31 0.31 7.97
CA GLU A 238 17.44 1.17 7.66
C GLU A 238 17.24 1.84 6.31
N VAL A 239 17.28 3.17 6.29
CA VAL A 239 17.01 3.98 5.12
C VAL A 239 18.26 4.74 4.69
N ASP A 240 18.54 4.79 3.41
CA ASP A 240 19.56 5.67 2.84
C ASP A 240 19.06 7.13 2.95
N VAL A 241 19.60 7.86 3.92
CA VAL A 241 19.20 9.26 4.21
C VAL A 241 19.51 10.18 3.04
N ASP A 242 20.65 9.97 2.37
CA ASP A 242 21.03 10.78 1.21
C ASP A 242 20.05 10.59 0.06
N LEU A 243 19.56 9.36 -0.15
CA LEU A 243 18.50 9.10 -1.13
C LEU A 243 17.17 9.73 -0.70
N ALA A 244 16.82 9.65 0.59
CA ALA A 244 15.61 10.27 1.10
C ALA A 244 15.60 11.78 0.88
N ASP A 245 16.75 12.43 1.05
CA ASP A 245 16.92 13.88 0.82
C ASP A 245 16.78 14.28 -0.65
N LEU A 246 17.07 13.37 -1.59
CA LEU A 246 16.90 13.59 -3.02
C LEU A 246 15.44 13.36 -3.49
N CYS A 247 14.61 12.67 -2.69
CA CYS A 247 13.21 12.43 -3.03
C CYS A 247 12.34 13.66 -2.76
N VAL A 248 11.33 13.89 -3.60
CA VAL A 248 10.29 14.91 -3.36
C VAL A 248 9.43 14.54 -2.16
N LEU A 249 9.11 13.26 -2.04
CA LEU A 249 8.43 12.69 -0.87
C LEU A 249 9.14 11.40 -0.46
N ALA A 250 9.42 11.27 0.83
CA ALA A 250 10.00 10.10 1.48
C ALA A 250 9.13 9.73 2.68
N THR A 251 8.64 8.48 2.74
CA THR A 251 7.72 8.05 3.81
C THR A 251 8.09 6.65 4.34
N PRO A 252 7.75 6.30 5.60
CA PRO A 252 8.25 5.10 6.25
C PRO A 252 7.34 3.88 6.03
N HIS A 253 7.07 3.52 4.78
CA HIS A 253 6.24 2.36 4.38
C HIS A 253 4.83 2.42 4.98
N ILE A 254 4.14 3.54 4.72
CA ILE A 254 2.79 3.83 5.25
C ILE A 254 1.74 4.13 4.18
N ALA A 255 2.08 4.02 2.90
CA ALA A 255 1.16 4.31 1.81
C ALA A 255 -0.20 3.62 1.97
N GLY A 256 -0.22 2.39 2.48
CA GLY A 256 -1.43 1.61 2.76
C GLY A 256 -1.98 1.72 4.19
N TYR A 257 -1.52 2.67 5.01
CA TYR A 257 -1.86 2.71 6.44
C TYR A 257 -3.18 3.45 6.75
N SER A 258 -4.23 3.22 5.95
CA SER A 258 -5.58 3.67 6.32
C SER A 258 -6.16 2.83 7.47
N LEU A 259 -7.03 3.43 8.29
CA LEU A 259 -7.82 2.72 9.29
C LEU A 259 -8.69 1.65 8.61
N ASP A 260 -9.40 2.06 7.56
CA ASP A 260 -10.26 1.20 6.76
C ASP A 260 -9.51 -0.03 6.23
N GLY A 261 -8.32 0.17 5.68
CA GLY A 261 -7.48 -0.90 5.15
C GLY A 261 -7.00 -1.88 6.22
N LYS A 262 -6.54 -1.36 7.37
CA LYS A 262 -6.10 -2.18 8.50
C LYS A 262 -7.25 -3.04 9.05
N GLN A 263 -8.43 -2.45 9.24
CA GLN A 263 -9.60 -3.16 9.77
C GLN A 263 -10.18 -4.15 8.74
N ARG A 264 -10.14 -3.80 7.44
CA ARG A 264 -10.50 -4.71 6.35
C ARG A 264 -9.59 -5.94 6.31
N GLY A 265 -8.29 -5.78 6.60
CA GLY A 265 -7.37 -6.91 6.71
C GLY A 265 -7.80 -7.89 7.81
N THR A 266 -8.18 -7.40 8.98
CA THR A 266 -8.70 -8.25 10.07
C THR A 266 -10.00 -8.94 9.69
N ALA A 267 -10.95 -8.21 9.06
CA ALA A 267 -12.23 -8.77 8.61
C ALA A 267 -12.06 -9.88 7.57
N GLN A 268 -11.13 -9.73 6.63
CA GLN A 268 -10.84 -10.79 5.64
C GLN A 268 -10.28 -12.06 6.30
N ILE A 269 -9.40 -11.91 7.29
CA ILE A 269 -8.87 -13.07 8.02
C ILE A 269 -9.96 -13.73 8.88
N TYR A 270 -10.86 -12.94 9.48
CA TYR A 270 -12.03 -13.47 10.16
C TYR A 270 -12.90 -14.33 9.21
N GLN A 271 -13.22 -13.80 8.02
CA GLN A 271 -13.98 -14.54 7.01
C GLN A 271 -13.26 -15.83 6.59
N ALA A 272 -11.93 -15.77 6.41
CA ALA A 272 -11.13 -16.94 6.07
C ALA A 272 -11.11 -17.99 7.19
N LEU A 273 -11.07 -17.59 8.46
CA LEU A 273 -11.17 -18.49 9.60
C LEU A 273 -12.57 -19.10 9.69
N CYS A 274 -13.63 -18.32 9.49
CA CYS A 274 -15.00 -18.86 9.41
C CYS A 274 -15.12 -19.95 8.33
N ALA A 275 -14.59 -19.68 7.14
CA ALA A 275 -14.61 -20.66 6.04
C ALA A 275 -13.80 -21.92 6.40
N HIS A 276 -12.64 -21.78 7.05
CA HIS A 276 -11.84 -22.92 7.53
C HIS A 276 -12.60 -23.79 8.53
N LEU A 277 -13.40 -23.16 9.39
CA LEU A 277 -14.21 -23.85 10.42
C LEU A 277 -15.57 -24.31 9.90
N GLY A 278 -15.94 -24.03 8.64
CA GLY A 278 -17.26 -24.33 8.08
C GLY A 278 -18.40 -23.52 8.71
N GLN A 279 -18.11 -22.28 9.12
CA GLN A 279 -19.06 -21.36 9.75
C GLN A 279 -19.36 -20.18 8.82
N GLU A 280 -20.58 -19.63 8.86
CA GLU A 280 -20.92 -18.38 8.19
C GLU A 280 -20.44 -17.17 8.99
N PRO A 281 -19.82 -16.15 8.33
CA PRO A 281 -19.45 -14.91 8.99
C PRO A 281 -20.69 -14.16 9.50
N SER A 282 -20.73 -13.83 10.79
CA SER A 282 -21.83 -13.09 11.43
C SER A 282 -21.49 -11.63 11.77
N ILE A 283 -20.22 -11.24 11.64
CA ILE A 283 -19.74 -9.91 11.98
C ILE A 283 -19.31 -9.21 10.69
N HIS A 284 -19.85 -8.02 10.41
CA HIS A 284 -19.56 -7.24 9.23
C HIS A 284 -18.73 -6.00 9.60
N LEU A 285 -17.70 -5.73 8.80
CA LEU A 285 -16.82 -4.59 9.03
C LEU A 285 -17.58 -3.25 9.02
N SER A 286 -18.61 -3.12 8.18
CA SER A 286 -19.47 -1.92 8.12
C SER A 286 -20.04 -1.50 9.46
N ASP A 287 -20.31 -2.47 10.34
CA ASP A 287 -20.95 -2.25 11.64
C ASP A 287 -19.93 -1.79 12.71
N LEU A 288 -18.65 -1.97 12.42
CA LEU A 288 -17.54 -1.70 13.35
C LEU A 288 -16.74 -0.44 12.98
N LEU A 289 -16.84 0.03 11.75
CA LEU A 289 -16.10 1.22 11.30
C LEU A 289 -16.61 2.47 12.02
N PRO A 290 -15.72 3.28 12.62
CA PRO A 290 -16.12 4.56 13.18
C PRO A 290 -16.54 5.54 12.08
N ALA A 291 -17.40 6.49 12.40
CA ALA A 291 -17.73 7.57 11.49
C ALA A 291 -16.47 8.34 11.08
N PRO A 292 -16.30 8.70 9.80
CA PRO A 292 -15.15 9.48 9.38
C PRO A 292 -15.23 10.90 9.95
N TRP A 293 -14.07 11.47 10.31
CA TRP A 293 -13.99 12.85 10.80
C TRP A 293 -14.39 13.89 9.73
N LEU A 294 -14.24 13.56 8.45
CA LEU A 294 -14.77 14.32 7.31
C LEU A 294 -15.75 13.41 6.56
N ALA A 295 -17.03 13.59 6.82
CA ALA A 295 -18.07 12.75 6.24
C ALA A 295 -18.64 13.31 4.94
N GLU A 296 -18.74 14.64 4.81
CA GLU A 296 -19.35 15.29 3.65
C GLU A 296 -18.58 16.55 3.25
N MET A 297 -18.46 16.77 1.94
CA MET A 297 -17.90 17.99 1.35
C MET A 297 -18.85 18.58 0.32
N HIS A 298 -18.97 19.91 0.29
CA HIS A 298 -19.81 20.64 -0.65
C HIS A 298 -18.95 21.40 -1.66
N LEU A 299 -19.22 21.21 -2.93
CA LEU A 299 -18.61 21.93 -4.05
C LEU A 299 -19.69 22.74 -4.79
N ASN A 300 -19.33 23.88 -5.37
CA ASN A 300 -20.17 24.58 -6.35
C ASN A 300 -19.84 24.04 -7.75
N ALA A 301 -20.83 23.98 -8.61
CA ALA A 301 -20.66 23.55 -10.00
C ALA A 301 -19.66 24.41 -10.80
N THR A 302 -19.39 25.64 -10.35
CA THR A 302 -18.40 26.57 -10.94
C THR A 302 -16.99 26.40 -10.38
N THR A 303 -16.76 25.45 -9.44
CA THR A 303 -15.43 25.17 -8.89
C THR A 303 -14.50 24.69 -10.00
N ASP A 304 -13.28 25.23 -10.03
CA ASP A 304 -12.26 24.78 -10.97
C ASP A 304 -11.97 23.27 -10.78
N PRO A 305 -11.99 22.47 -11.85
CA PRO A 305 -11.86 21.02 -11.75
C PRO A 305 -10.52 20.56 -11.17
N ALA A 306 -9.40 21.22 -11.50
CA ALA A 306 -8.08 20.84 -10.99
C ALA A 306 -7.98 21.14 -9.49
N TRP A 307 -8.52 22.32 -9.09
CA TRP A 307 -8.60 22.69 -7.68
C TRP A 307 -9.52 21.74 -6.88
N ALA A 308 -10.68 21.36 -7.45
CA ALA A 308 -11.60 20.42 -6.83
C ALA A 308 -10.92 19.06 -6.60
N LEU A 309 -10.24 18.52 -7.62
CA LEU A 309 -9.49 17.26 -7.54
C LEU A 309 -8.42 17.32 -6.43
N ALA A 310 -7.60 18.38 -6.43
CA ALA A 310 -6.54 18.53 -5.42
C ALA A 310 -7.13 18.64 -4.01
N THR A 311 -8.22 19.41 -3.84
CA THR A 311 -8.88 19.59 -2.54
C THR A 311 -9.51 18.30 -2.03
N LEU A 312 -10.21 17.54 -2.88
CA LEU A 312 -10.79 16.25 -2.51
C LEU A 312 -9.70 15.24 -2.08
N CYS A 313 -8.62 15.10 -2.85
CA CYS A 313 -7.53 14.21 -2.48
C CYS A 313 -6.89 14.61 -1.13
N ARG A 314 -6.52 15.89 -0.98
CA ARG A 314 -5.82 16.40 0.21
C ARG A 314 -6.68 16.46 1.47
N SER A 315 -7.99 16.65 1.33
CA SER A 315 -8.90 16.66 2.47
C SER A 315 -8.97 15.28 3.15
N VAL A 316 -8.73 14.22 2.39
CA VAL A 316 -8.66 12.85 2.91
C VAL A 316 -7.23 12.48 3.33
N TYR A 317 -6.26 12.77 2.45
CA TYR A 317 -4.87 12.45 2.72
C TYR A 317 -3.88 13.39 2.01
N ASP A 318 -2.94 13.92 2.78
CA ASP A 318 -1.82 14.72 2.30
C ASP A 318 -0.49 14.09 2.74
N PRO A 319 0.31 13.51 1.80
CA PRO A 319 1.54 12.80 2.12
C PRO A 319 2.65 13.71 2.67
N ARG A 320 2.56 15.03 2.49
CA ARG A 320 3.58 15.99 2.95
C ARG A 320 3.75 15.99 4.47
N ARG A 321 2.69 15.68 5.22
CA ARG A 321 2.76 15.53 6.66
C ARG A 321 3.63 14.33 7.06
N ASP A 322 3.41 13.20 6.41
CA ASP A 322 4.16 11.97 6.69
C ASP A 322 5.62 12.08 6.25
N ASP A 323 5.88 12.73 5.12
CA ASP A 323 7.22 13.09 4.66
C ASP A 323 7.94 13.96 5.69
N ALA A 324 7.28 15.02 6.19
CA ALA A 324 7.89 15.91 7.18
C ALA A 324 8.17 15.18 8.51
N ASP A 325 7.28 14.30 8.98
CA ASP A 325 7.49 13.50 10.18
C ASP A 325 8.65 12.51 9.99
N PHE A 326 8.72 11.87 8.81
CA PHE A 326 9.76 10.93 8.49
C PHE A 326 11.14 11.60 8.41
N ARG A 327 11.29 12.70 7.69
CA ARG A 327 12.55 13.44 7.61
C ARG A 327 13.05 13.89 8.98
N ARG A 328 12.16 14.36 9.87
CA ARG A 328 12.51 14.69 11.26
C ARG A 328 13.02 13.47 12.04
N SER A 329 12.63 12.29 11.68
CA SER A 329 13.03 11.03 12.32
C SER A 329 14.35 10.45 11.81
N LEU A 330 14.85 10.91 10.67
CA LEU A 330 16.11 10.46 10.05
C LEU A 330 17.35 11.16 10.63
N VAL A 331 17.31 11.52 11.91
CA VAL A 331 18.43 12.14 12.64
C VAL A 331 19.00 11.17 13.68
N GLY A 332 20.25 11.41 14.10
CA GLY A 332 20.91 10.58 15.10
C GLY A 332 21.61 9.34 14.52
N THR A 333 21.79 8.33 15.35
CA THR A 333 22.44 7.08 14.97
C THR A 333 21.51 6.19 14.12
N VAL A 334 22.08 5.27 13.34
CA VAL A 334 21.32 4.28 12.55
C VAL A 334 20.31 3.51 13.42
N GLN A 335 20.67 3.18 14.67
CA GLN A 335 19.78 2.49 15.58
C GLN A 335 18.57 3.36 15.98
N GLU A 336 18.77 4.63 16.22
CA GLU A 336 17.70 5.59 16.53
C GLU A 336 16.79 5.79 15.33
N GLN A 337 17.33 5.90 14.11
CA GLN A 337 16.58 6.02 12.87
C GLN A 337 15.70 4.77 12.62
N ARG A 338 16.25 3.55 12.82
CA ARG A 338 15.48 2.29 12.72
C ARG A 338 14.32 2.24 13.72
N GLN A 339 14.56 2.64 14.96
CA GLN A 339 13.51 2.70 15.98
C GLN A 339 12.44 3.73 15.62
N ALA A 340 12.84 4.90 15.14
CA ALA A 340 11.93 5.94 14.73
C ALA A 340 11.05 5.53 13.53
N PHE A 341 11.63 4.82 12.55
CA PHE A 341 10.88 4.22 11.43
C PHE A 341 9.75 3.30 11.94
N ASP A 342 10.08 2.38 12.85
CA ASP A 342 9.10 1.47 13.44
C ASP A 342 8.05 2.21 14.31
N LEU A 343 8.46 3.26 15.05
CA LEU A 343 7.56 4.05 15.90
C LEU A 343 6.57 4.88 15.08
N LEU A 344 6.99 5.50 13.98
CA LEU A 344 6.09 6.22 13.07
C LEU A 344 5.00 5.29 12.53
N ARG A 345 5.34 4.06 12.19
CA ARG A 345 4.39 3.05 11.73
C ARG A 345 3.48 2.54 12.85
N LYS A 346 4.04 2.32 14.04
CA LYS A 346 3.29 1.82 15.22
C LYS A 346 2.26 2.84 15.69
N HIS A 347 2.62 4.11 15.73
CA HIS A 347 1.78 5.21 16.21
C HIS A 347 1.18 6.03 15.07
N TYR A 348 1.05 5.43 13.88
CA TYR A 348 0.50 6.11 12.72
C TYR A 348 -0.91 6.64 13.02
N PRO A 349 -1.16 7.94 12.81
CA PRO A 349 -2.43 8.56 13.13
C PRO A 349 -3.57 8.01 12.27
N GLU A 350 -4.80 8.23 12.72
CA GLU A 350 -5.99 7.84 11.97
C GLU A 350 -6.00 8.54 10.61
N ARG A 351 -6.10 7.73 9.55
CA ARG A 351 -6.29 8.15 8.17
C ARG A 351 -7.41 7.34 7.56
N ARG A 352 -8.38 8.01 6.96
CA ARG A 352 -9.51 7.39 6.28
C ARG A 352 -9.25 7.31 4.78
N GLU A 353 -10.01 6.48 4.10
CA GLU A 353 -9.98 6.35 2.63
C GLU A 353 -11.04 7.27 2.01
N ILE A 354 -10.81 7.71 0.76
CA ILE A 354 -11.75 8.62 0.07
C ILE A 354 -13.09 7.95 -0.25
N ASP A 355 -13.14 6.62 -0.30
CA ASP A 355 -14.37 5.85 -0.50
C ASP A 355 -15.45 6.15 0.57
N GLY A 356 -15.05 6.66 1.74
CA GLY A 356 -15.95 7.08 2.82
C GLY A 356 -16.42 8.54 2.75
N LEU A 357 -15.92 9.32 1.80
CA LEU A 357 -16.27 10.73 1.65
C LEU A 357 -17.51 10.88 0.76
N LYS A 358 -18.50 11.64 1.25
CA LYS A 358 -19.67 12.07 0.48
C LYS A 358 -19.43 13.43 -0.12
N VAL A 359 -19.77 13.62 -1.39
CA VAL A 359 -19.58 14.90 -2.08
C VAL A 359 -20.89 15.37 -2.70
N ARG A 360 -21.34 16.55 -2.29
CA ARG A 360 -22.49 17.23 -2.85
C ARG A 360 -22.06 18.35 -3.78
N ILE A 361 -22.54 18.35 -5.02
CA ILE A 361 -22.29 19.41 -5.99
C ILE A 361 -23.54 20.28 -6.08
N LYS A 362 -23.41 21.56 -5.71
CA LYS A 362 -24.49 22.54 -5.83
C LYS A 362 -24.54 23.06 -7.29
N GLY A 363 -25.56 22.67 -8.02
CA GLY A 363 -25.70 22.88 -9.46
C GLY A 363 -25.20 21.70 -10.29
N GLU A 364 -25.20 21.83 -11.61
CA GLU A 364 -24.81 20.74 -12.53
C GLU A 364 -23.40 20.97 -13.07
N SER A 365 -22.54 19.95 -12.92
CA SER A 365 -21.20 19.92 -13.50
C SER A 365 -20.79 18.47 -13.81
N ALA A 366 -20.86 18.10 -15.09
CA ALA A 366 -20.45 16.76 -15.53
C ALA A 366 -18.99 16.46 -15.20
N VAL A 367 -18.11 17.45 -15.28
CA VAL A 367 -16.67 17.27 -14.98
C VAL A 367 -16.44 17.01 -13.49
N LEU A 368 -17.09 17.76 -12.59
CA LEU A 368 -16.96 17.52 -11.15
C LEU A 368 -17.58 16.17 -10.75
N SER A 369 -18.72 15.81 -11.33
CA SER A 369 -19.34 14.49 -11.11
C SER A 369 -18.43 13.36 -11.58
N GLN A 370 -17.77 13.52 -12.72
CA GLN A 370 -16.77 12.57 -13.21
C GLN A 370 -15.60 12.43 -12.22
N ILE A 371 -15.06 13.54 -11.69
CA ILE A 371 -13.97 13.54 -10.72
C ILE A 371 -14.39 12.78 -9.45
N VAL A 372 -15.55 13.11 -8.87
CA VAL A 372 -16.07 12.47 -7.66
C VAL A 372 -16.21 10.95 -7.87
N THR A 373 -16.84 10.56 -8.98
CA THR A 373 -17.04 9.15 -9.34
C THR A 373 -15.71 8.42 -9.58
N ALA A 374 -14.77 9.04 -10.31
CA ALA A 374 -13.47 8.46 -10.60
C ALA A 374 -12.66 8.25 -9.33
N LEU A 375 -12.69 9.18 -8.39
CA LEU A 375 -12.06 9.06 -7.08
C LEU A 375 -12.70 7.98 -6.20
N GLY A 376 -13.91 7.54 -6.48
CA GLY A 376 -14.65 6.56 -5.68
C GLY A 376 -15.37 7.16 -4.47
N ALA A 377 -15.46 8.49 -4.36
CA ALA A 377 -16.29 9.16 -3.37
C ALA A 377 -17.79 9.01 -3.73
N GLU A 378 -18.67 9.06 -2.71
CA GLU A 378 -20.11 8.99 -2.93
C GLU A 378 -20.64 10.36 -3.41
N HIS A 379 -21.28 10.38 -4.58
CA HIS A 379 -21.91 11.57 -5.11
C HIS A 379 -23.35 11.66 -4.58
N LEU A 380 -23.68 12.77 -3.88
CA LEU A 380 -25.00 13.04 -3.27
C LEU A 380 -25.86 13.96 -4.16
#